data_06b7c79e0c18ef701e7ae54e1b6e2cc2
#
_entry.id   06b7c79e0c18ef701e7ae54e1b6e2cc2
#
_cell.length_a   1.000
_cell.length_b   1.000
_cell.length_c   1.000
_cell.angle_alpha   90.00
_cell.angle_beta   90.00
_cell.angle_gamma   90.00
#
_symmetry.space_group_name_H-M   'P 1'
#
loop_
_entity.id
_entity.type
_entity.pdbx_description
1 polymer ?
#
loop_
_entity_poly.entity_id
_entity_poly.type
_entity_poly.pdbx_seq_one_letter_code
_entity_poly.pdbx_strand_id
1 'polypeptide(L)'
;MYPVLIRLLKNRTGINFEFYRRNFIEKRIKSRMIRVSCSTLETYYNYLFSHEEEIEKFTNGFNINYTHFFRDWEVFKTFQDLFLLCLDRNINNFTHLIKPNPSKLKRFHTKENYLKNQAKKKDFNNKIDQFDSNVLTILNPLSIFRKIKDLNKSNKIIEILSAPCATGEEPYTLAMVLDFLEQNIPNFPKYRIIATDIDQEAINKAITGVYEEMSMKEIPEFYKNKYFIKKETCFGNRYVIREKIKDKVEFIKEDLTKGHIKPWKYDIILCRYLLIYFNQINRDKFLKIIENKLNIGGLLILGKTETLFNKNPVLRLIDEKNHIYIRSH
;
A
#
# COMPACT_ATOMS: atom_id res chain seq x y z
N MET A 1 -30.32 -19.88 -10.94
CA MET A 1 -29.59 -18.98 -11.85
C MET A 1 -28.31 -18.37 -11.24
N TYR A 2 -28.34 -17.72 -10.06
CA TYR A 2 -27.15 -17.08 -9.47
C TYR A 2 -25.90 -18.00 -9.33
N PRO A 3 -25.97 -19.24 -8.77
CA PRO A 3 -24.80 -20.11 -8.69
C PRO A 3 -24.20 -20.49 -10.04
N VAL A 4 -25.07 -20.65 -11.05
CA VAL A 4 -24.65 -21.00 -12.44
C VAL A 4 -23.91 -19.83 -13.07
N LEU A 5 -24.42 -18.61 -12.90
CA LEU A 5 -23.77 -17.39 -13.37
C LEU A 5 -22.40 -17.19 -12.70
N ILE A 6 -22.30 -17.38 -11.40
CA ILE A 6 -21.02 -17.26 -10.67
C ILE A 6 -20.01 -18.29 -11.17
N ARG A 7 -20.44 -19.53 -11.44
CA ARG A 7 -19.56 -20.57 -12.00
C ARG A 7 -19.05 -20.18 -13.40
N LEU A 8 -19.92 -19.64 -14.25
CA LEU A 8 -19.53 -19.15 -15.57
C LEU A 8 -18.47 -18.04 -15.45
N LEU A 9 -18.77 -17.02 -14.65
CA LEU A 9 -17.86 -15.90 -14.42
C LEU A 9 -16.52 -16.37 -13.84
N LYS A 10 -16.53 -17.26 -12.83
CA LYS A 10 -15.30 -17.86 -12.26
C LYS A 10 -14.44 -18.55 -13.32
N ASN A 11 -15.07 -19.35 -14.17
CA ASN A 11 -14.34 -20.08 -15.21
C ASN A 11 -13.76 -19.16 -16.30
N ARG A 12 -14.46 -18.07 -16.64
CA ARG A 12 -14.04 -17.13 -17.68
C ARG A 12 -13.03 -16.08 -17.17
N THR A 13 -13.17 -15.61 -15.94
CA THR A 13 -12.32 -14.53 -15.36
C THR A 13 -11.15 -15.07 -14.52
N GLY A 14 -11.27 -16.30 -14.03
CA GLY A 14 -10.34 -16.87 -13.04
C GLY A 14 -10.47 -16.28 -11.63
N ILE A 15 -11.40 -15.34 -11.41
CA ILE A 15 -11.63 -14.71 -10.09
C ILE A 15 -12.31 -15.71 -9.16
N ASN A 16 -11.80 -15.84 -7.93
CA ASN A 16 -12.43 -16.66 -6.91
C ASN A 16 -13.52 -15.89 -6.16
N PHE A 17 -14.74 -15.84 -6.75
CA PHE A 17 -15.87 -15.11 -6.16
C PHE A 17 -16.30 -15.62 -4.79
N GLU A 18 -15.95 -16.83 -4.40
CA GLU A 18 -16.25 -17.39 -3.07
C GLU A 18 -15.59 -16.61 -1.93
N PHE A 19 -14.49 -15.89 -2.21
CA PHE A 19 -13.84 -15.03 -1.22
C PHE A 19 -14.66 -13.80 -0.85
N TYR A 20 -15.48 -13.31 -1.78
CA TYR A 20 -16.18 -12.04 -1.63
C TYR A 20 -17.54 -12.18 -0.97
N ARG A 21 -18.00 -11.10 -0.36
CA ARG A 21 -19.36 -11.02 0.19
C ARG A 21 -20.37 -11.10 -0.95
N ARG A 22 -21.41 -11.89 -0.77
CA ARG A 22 -22.45 -12.09 -1.78
C ARG A 22 -23.09 -10.77 -2.25
N ASN A 23 -23.42 -9.88 -1.33
CA ASN A 23 -24.01 -8.58 -1.66
C ASN A 23 -23.08 -7.69 -2.50
N PHE A 24 -21.77 -7.82 -2.33
CA PHE A 24 -20.78 -7.12 -3.17
C PHE A 24 -20.85 -7.63 -4.61
N ILE A 25 -20.82 -8.95 -4.81
CA ILE A 25 -20.89 -9.58 -6.13
C ILE A 25 -22.22 -9.23 -6.82
N GLU A 26 -23.35 -9.34 -6.11
CA GLU A 26 -24.68 -9.02 -6.65
C GLU A 26 -24.79 -7.55 -7.11
N LYS A 27 -24.20 -6.61 -6.38
CA LYS A 27 -24.14 -5.21 -6.81
C LYS A 27 -23.38 -5.03 -8.11
N ARG A 28 -22.26 -5.77 -8.29
CA ARG A 28 -21.47 -5.71 -9.52
C ARG A 28 -22.22 -6.31 -10.72
N ILE A 29 -22.83 -7.46 -10.52
CA ILE A 29 -23.70 -8.08 -11.55
C ILE A 29 -24.83 -7.12 -11.94
N LYS A 30 -25.57 -6.59 -10.98
CA LYS A 30 -26.66 -5.62 -11.26
C LYS A 30 -26.17 -4.39 -12.03
N SER A 31 -25.02 -3.84 -11.66
CA SER A 31 -24.44 -2.69 -12.35
C SER A 31 -24.14 -3.01 -13.84
N ARG A 32 -23.68 -4.22 -14.13
CA ARG A 32 -23.44 -4.64 -15.51
C ARG A 32 -24.75 -4.91 -16.27
N MET A 33 -25.67 -5.63 -15.64
CA MET A 33 -27.00 -5.89 -16.21
C MET A 33 -27.70 -4.60 -16.68
N ILE A 34 -27.68 -3.55 -15.84
CA ILE A 34 -28.26 -2.24 -16.19
C ILE A 34 -27.58 -1.66 -17.45
N ARG A 35 -26.25 -1.74 -17.53
CA ARG A 35 -25.47 -1.18 -18.66
C ARG A 35 -25.71 -1.89 -19.98
N VAL A 36 -26.06 -3.17 -19.93
CA VAL A 36 -26.35 -3.99 -21.12
C VAL A 36 -27.84 -4.26 -21.30
N SER A 37 -28.71 -3.53 -20.55
CA SER A 37 -30.16 -3.60 -20.62
C SER A 37 -30.76 -5.00 -20.36
N CYS A 38 -30.08 -5.82 -19.55
CA CYS A 38 -30.57 -7.12 -19.13
C CYS A 38 -31.41 -6.99 -17.85
N SER A 39 -32.67 -7.42 -17.89
CA SER A 39 -33.61 -7.29 -16.75
C SER A 39 -33.52 -8.47 -15.76
N THR A 40 -33.04 -9.64 -16.18
CA THR A 40 -32.96 -10.84 -15.35
C THR A 40 -31.55 -11.46 -15.38
N LEU A 41 -31.21 -12.26 -14.35
CA LEU A 41 -29.96 -13.00 -14.31
C LEU A 41 -29.85 -14.00 -15.46
N GLU A 42 -30.96 -14.51 -15.96
CA GLU A 42 -30.99 -15.44 -17.09
C GLU A 42 -30.67 -14.74 -18.40
N THR A 43 -31.27 -13.57 -18.65
CA THR A 43 -30.94 -12.77 -19.85
C THR A 43 -29.48 -12.34 -19.84
N TYR A 44 -28.93 -11.96 -18.67
CA TYR A 44 -27.53 -11.61 -18.54
C TYR A 44 -26.60 -12.80 -18.72
N TYR A 45 -26.95 -13.97 -18.17
CA TYR A 45 -26.21 -15.21 -18.38
C TYR A 45 -26.10 -15.54 -19.88
N ASN A 46 -27.23 -15.49 -20.62
CA ASN A 46 -27.24 -15.72 -22.07
C ASN A 46 -26.45 -14.66 -22.84
N TYR A 47 -26.52 -13.40 -22.40
CA TYR A 47 -25.78 -12.29 -23.00
C TYR A 47 -24.25 -12.53 -22.94
N LEU A 48 -23.74 -13.06 -21.82
CA LEU A 48 -22.32 -13.38 -21.64
C LEU A 48 -21.78 -14.45 -22.61
N PHE A 49 -22.63 -15.29 -23.19
CA PHE A 49 -22.21 -16.28 -24.21
C PHE A 49 -21.99 -15.67 -25.58
N SER A 50 -22.78 -14.66 -25.91
CA SER A 50 -22.73 -14.01 -27.24
C SER A 50 -21.86 -12.74 -27.25
N HIS A 51 -21.39 -12.27 -26.08
CA HIS A 51 -20.61 -11.05 -25.97
C HIS A 51 -19.40 -11.28 -25.05
N GLU A 52 -18.31 -11.79 -25.64
CA GLU A 52 -17.10 -12.12 -24.87
C GLU A 52 -16.44 -10.88 -24.25
N GLU A 53 -16.54 -9.73 -24.90
CA GLU A 53 -16.08 -8.45 -24.38
C GLU A 53 -16.78 -8.02 -23.08
N GLU A 54 -17.97 -8.55 -22.79
CA GLU A 54 -18.68 -8.28 -21.55
C GLU A 54 -18.00 -8.94 -20.35
N ILE A 55 -17.38 -10.09 -20.54
CA ILE A 55 -16.57 -10.74 -19.49
C ILE A 55 -15.42 -9.83 -19.05
N GLU A 56 -14.73 -9.22 -20.01
CA GLU A 56 -13.65 -8.27 -19.74
C GLU A 56 -14.20 -7.03 -19.02
N LYS A 57 -15.28 -6.43 -19.53
CA LYS A 57 -15.95 -5.28 -18.91
C LYS A 57 -16.47 -5.59 -17.50
N PHE A 58 -16.95 -6.82 -17.25
CA PHE A 58 -17.33 -7.27 -15.92
C PHE A 58 -16.10 -7.34 -15.00
N THR A 59 -15.02 -7.95 -15.47
CA THR A 59 -13.76 -8.12 -14.72
C THR A 59 -13.20 -6.77 -14.30
N ASN A 60 -13.09 -5.84 -15.25
CA ASN A 60 -12.60 -4.49 -15.01
C ASN A 60 -13.53 -3.67 -14.08
N GLY A 61 -14.85 -3.89 -14.18
CA GLY A 61 -15.82 -3.27 -13.30
C GLY A 61 -15.98 -3.96 -11.94
N PHE A 62 -15.45 -5.17 -11.77
CA PHE A 62 -15.52 -5.92 -10.51
C PHE A 62 -14.60 -5.31 -9.45
N ASN A 63 -13.39 -4.95 -9.85
CA ASN A 63 -12.40 -4.35 -8.97
C ASN A 63 -12.74 -2.89 -8.64
N ILE A 64 -12.49 -2.49 -7.39
CA ILE A 64 -12.65 -1.09 -6.98
C ILE A 64 -11.26 -0.46 -6.95
N ASN A 65 -10.86 0.12 -8.08
CA ASN A 65 -9.56 0.78 -8.26
C ASN A 65 -9.57 2.25 -7.76
N TYR A 66 -10.41 2.56 -6.74
CA TYR A 66 -10.43 3.91 -6.18
C TYR A 66 -9.26 4.10 -5.23
N THR A 67 -8.27 4.81 -5.71
CA THR A 67 -7.06 5.17 -4.96
C THR A 67 -6.61 6.58 -5.34
N HIS A 68 -5.74 7.17 -4.56
CA HIS A 68 -5.07 8.44 -4.84
C HIS A 68 -3.76 8.50 -4.08
N PHE A 69 -2.85 9.37 -4.53
CA PHE A 69 -1.57 9.57 -3.86
C PHE A 69 -1.76 10.08 -2.43
N PHE A 70 -0.94 9.57 -1.51
CA PHE A 70 -0.93 9.93 -0.09
C PHE A 70 -2.26 9.68 0.64
N ARG A 71 -3.10 8.78 0.11
CA ARG A 71 -4.34 8.35 0.77
C ARG A 71 -4.05 7.87 2.19
N ASP A 72 -4.70 8.51 3.19
CA ASP A 72 -4.43 8.30 4.61
C ASP A 72 -2.97 8.63 4.98
N TRP A 73 -2.51 9.82 4.65
CA TRP A 73 -1.13 10.29 4.87
C TRP A 73 -0.55 9.93 6.23
N GLU A 74 -1.37 9.95 7.29
CA GLU A 74 -0.92 9.59 8.64
C GLU A 74 -0.32 8.18 8.74
N VAL A 75 -0.79 7.24 7.92
CA VAL A 75 -0.22 5.88 7.84
C VAL A 75 1.23 5.92 7.35
N PHE A 76 1.48 6.65 6.26
CA PHE A 76 2.83 6.80 5.69
C PHE A 76 3.76 7.59 6.62
N LYS A 77 3.21 8.56 7.33
CA LYS A 77 3.94 9.32 8.34
C LYS A 77 4.36 8.44 9.53
N THR A 78 3.43 7.65 10.08
CA THR A 78 3.77 6.69 11.14
C THR A 78 4.79 5.66 10.67
N PHE A 79 4.64 5.17 9.43
CA PHE A 79 5.64 4.29 8.80
C PHE A 79 7.01 4.98 8.74
N GLN A 80 7.07 6.22 8.27
CA GLN A 80 8.30 7.01 8.23
C GLN A 80 8.93 7.18 9.61
N ASP A 81 8.13 7.50 10.62
CA ASP A 81 8.59 7.68 12.00
C ASP A 81 9.16 6.38 12.58
N LEU A 82 8.49 5.23 12.36
CA LEU A 82 8.98 3.91 12.76
C LEU A 82 10.31 3.57 12.06
N PHE A 83 10.41 3.90 10.78
CA PHE A 83 11.62 3.64 10.00
C PHE A 83 12.80 4.49 10.51
N LEU A 84 12.57 5.77 10.79
CA LEU A 84 13.54 6.69 11.37
C LEU A 84 14.00 6.23 12.76
N LEU A 85 13.08 5.77 13.62
CA LEU A 85 13.41 5.21 14.93
C LEU A 85 14.31 3.97 14.80
N CYS A 86 14.04 3.09 13.83
CA CYS A 86 14.90 1.93 13.55
C CYS A 86 16.32 2.35 13.14
N LEU A 87 16.46 3.42 12.38
CA LEU A 87 17.77 3.96 11.96
C LEU A 87 18.51 4.64 13.12
N ASP A 88 17.82 5.49 13.89
CA ASP A 88 18.42 6.27 14.99
C ASP A 88 19.04 5.36 16.06
N ARG A 89 18.34 4.31 16.47
CA ARG A 89 18.83 3.35 17.48
C ARG A 89 20.01 2.49 17.02
N ASN A 90 20.28 2.38 15.72
CA ASN A 90 21.43 1.65 15.19
C ASN A 90 22.67 2.52 14.98
N ILE A 91 22.50 3.83 14.91
CA ILE A 91 23.55 4.80 14.62
C ILE A 91 23.54 5.78 15.81
N ASN A 92 24.25 5.45 16.88
CA ASN A 92 24.31 6.16 18.19
C ASN A 92 24.51 7.68 18.16
N ASN A 93 24.26 8.38 17.03
CA ASN A 93 24.47 9.82 16.87
C ASN A 93 23.53 10.50 15.84
N PHE A 94 22.37 9.92 15.50
CA PHE A 94 21.51 10.45 14.44
C PHE A 94 20.83 11.78 14.75
N THR A 95 20.69 12.14 16.04
CA THR A 95 20.11 13.42 16.45
C THR A 95 20.87 14.64 15.88
N HIS A 96 22.16 14.49 15.54
CA HIS A 96 22.96 15.53 14.91
C HIS A 96 22.82 15.59 13.37
N LEU A 97 22.40 14.51 12.72
CA LEU A 97 22.32 14.43 11.26
C LEU A 97 20.95 14.82 10.68
N ILE A 98 19.89 14.79 11.49
CA ILE A 98 18.57 15.36 11.12
C ILE A 98 18.56 16.89 11.30
N LYS A 99 19.71 17.54 11.51
CA LYS A 99 19.81 18.98 11.24
C LYS A 99 19.78 19.12 9.71
N PRO A 100 18.61 19.50 9.13
CA PRO A 100 18.58 19.78 7.71
C PRO A 100 19.61 20.87 7.46
N ASN A 101 20.51 20.66 6.50
CA ASN A 101 21.44 21.69 6.09
C ASN A 101 20.61 22.97 5.81
N PRO A 102 20.76 24.05 6.62
CA PRO A 102 19.90 25.22 6.55
C PRO A 102 19.90 25.89 5.17
N SER A 103 20.98 25.70 4.41
CA SER A 103 21.13 26.22 3.05
C SER A 103 20.30 25.48 2.01
N LYS A 104 20.01 24.17 2.22
CA LYS A 104 19.16 23.39 1.31
C LYS A 104 17.66 23.49 1.65
N LEU A 105 17.33 23.77 2.91
CA LEU A 105 15.94 23.93 3.37
C LEU A 105 15.35 25.33 3.20
N LYS A 106 16.18 26.37 3.01
CA LYS A 106 15.72 27.75 2.78
C LYS A 106 14.78 27.92 1.59
N ARG A 107 14.67 26.92 0.71
CA ARG A 107 13.74 26.93 -0.44
C ARG A 107 12.35 26.37 -0.19
N PHE A 108 12.08 25.70 0.94
CA PHE A 108 10.90 24.83 1.06
C PHE A 108 9.98 25.07 2.25
N HIS A 109 10.35 25.94 3.23
CA HIS A 109 9.47 26.29 4.34
C HIS A 109 9.63 27.75 4.72
N THR A 110 8.49 28.43 4.88
CA THR A 110 8.46 29.74 5.53
C THR A 110 8.96 29.60 6.98
N LYS A 111 9.59 30.65 7.51
CA LYS A 111 10.18 30.69 8.86
C LYS A 111 9.22 30.24 9.97
N GLU A 112 7.91 30.46 9.78
CA GLU A 112 6.84 30.05 10.70
C GLU A 112 6.64 28.52 10.78
N ASN A 113 6.72 27.81 9.66
CA ASN A 113 6.59 26.34 9.65
C ASN A 113 7.84 25.67 10.24
N TYR A 114 9.01 26.30 10.14
CA TYR A 114 10.24 25.82 10.76
C TYR A 114 10.17 25.91 12.30
N LEU A 115 9.66 27.00 12.86
CA LEU A 115 9.50 27.18 14.30
C LEU A 115 8.42 26.27 14.90
N LYS A 116 7.30 26.08 14.19
CA LYS A 116 6.27 25.09 14.57
C LYS A 116 6.80 23.65 14.55
N ASN A 117 7.72 23.32 13.63
CA ASN A 117 8.37 22.00 13.57
C ASN A 117 9.45 21.84 14.67
N GLN A 118 10.09 22.91 15.14
CA GLN A 118 11.00 22.87 16.30
C GLN A 118 10.24 22.63 17.60
N ALA A 119 9.05 23.23 17.79
CA ALA A 119 8.18 22.95 18.93
C ALA A 119 7.68 21.49 18.93
N LYS A 120 7.29 20.98 17.73
CA LYS A 120 6.94 19.55 17.56
C LYS A 120 8.13 18.61 17.74
N LYS A 121 9.36 19.05 17.50
CA LYS A 121 10.60 18.30 17.77
C LYS A 121 10.89 18.15 19.26
N LYS A 122 10.61 19.18 20.04
CA LYS A 122 10.68 19.11 21.50
C LYS A 122 9.64 18.13 22.06
N ASP A 123 8.44 18.14 21.48
CA ASP A 123 7.36 17.18 21.77
C ASP A 123 7.70 15.75 21.32
N PHE A 124 8.40 15.59 20.19
CA PHE A 124 8.85 14.30 19.69
C PHE A 124 9.96 13.71 20.56
N ASN A 125 10.98 14.52 20.93
CA ASN A 125 12.04 14.09 21.84
C ASN A 125 11.49 13.81 23.26
N ASN A 126 10.58 14.62 23.78
CA ASN A 126 9.90 14.34 25.04
C ASN A 126 9.04 13.08 25.01
N LYS A 127 8.45 12.74 23.85
CA LYS A 127 7.76 11.45 23.64
C LYS A 127 8.74 10.28 23.56
N ILE A 128 9.92 10.47 22.94
CA ILE A 128 10.97 9.44 22.89
C ILE A 128 11.50 9.15 24.29
N ASP A 129 11.76 10.16 25.09
CA ASP A 129 12.26 10.00 26.49
C ASP A 129 11.25 9.33 27.42
N GLN A 130 9.94 9.50 27.18
CA GLN A 130 8.87 8.76 27.87
C GLN A 130 8.69 7.31 27.39
N PHE A 131 9.30 6.95 26.24
CA PHE A 131 9.14 5.63 25.59
C PHE A 131 10.29 4.65 25.86
N ASP A 132 11.30 4.96 26.68
CA ASP A 132 12.62 4.29 26.67
C ASP A 132 12.61 2.76 26.85
N SER A 133 11.81 2.21 27.73
CA SER A 133 11.71 0.74 27.89
C SER A 133 10.68 0.11 26.95
N ASN A 134 9.58 0.80 26.70
CA ASN A 134 8.49 0.31 25.84
C ASN A 134 8.85 0.35 24.35
N VAL A 135 9.63 1.35 23.89
CA VAL A 135 10.04 1.49 22.50
C VAL A 135 10.99 0.37 22.08
N LEU A 136 11.96 0.00 22.91
CA LEU A 136 12.85 -1.12 22.63
C LEU A 136 12.08 -2.45 22.55
N THR A 137 11.04 -2.63 23.34
CA THR A 137 10.16 -3.79 23.29
C THR A 137 9.38 -3.86 21.97
N ILE A 138 9.09 -2.71 21.35
CA ILE A 138 8.44 -2.63 20.05
C ILE A 138 9.45 -2.78 18.90
N LEU A 139 10.62 -2.16 19.00
CA LEU A 139 11.61 -2.12 17.91
C LEU A 139 12.39 -3.44 17.76
N ASN A 140 12.82 -4.06 18.85
CA ASN A 140 13.62 -5.29 18.83
C ASN A 140 13.01 -6.43 18.00
N PRO A 141 11.69 -6.67 18.03
CA PRO A 141 11.08 -7.69 17.19
C PRO A 141 10.97 -7.27 15.72
N LEU A 142 11.10 -5.98 15.35
CA LEU A 142 10.95 -5.54 13.96
C LEU A 142 12.02 -6.13 13.04
N SER A 143 11.59 -6.77 11.98
CA SER A 143 12.50 -7.33 10.96
C SER A 143 13.33 -6.24 10.28
N ILE A 144 12.75 -5.07 10.07
CA ILE A 144 13.42 -3.88 9.54
C ILE A 144 14.55 -3.46 10.46
N PHE A 145 14.30 -3.37 11.77
CA PHE A 145 15.31 -3.00 12.76
C PHE A 145 16.50 -3.97 12.77
N ARG A 146 16.21 -5.28 12.72
CA ARG A 146 17.26 -6.32 12.65
C ARG A 146 18.08 -6.21 11.35
N LYS A 147 17.42 -5.98 10.21
CA LYS A 147 18.11 -5.81 8.93
C LYS A 147 18.98 -4.55 8.91
N ILE A 148 18.51 -3.43 9.46
CA ILE A 148 19.28 -2.19 9.59
C ILE A 148 20.49 -2.38 10.50
N LYS A 149 20.32 -3.07 11.63
CA LYS A 149 21.42 -3.38 12.56
C LYS A 149 22.54 -4.20 11.93
N ASP A 150 22.18 -5.09 11.00
CA ASP A 150 23.11 -5.98 10.32
C ASP A 150 23.66 -5.40 8.99
N LEU A 151 23.34 -4.17 8.62
CA LEU A 151 23.75 -3.54 7.35
C LEU A 151 25.27 -3.56 7.13
N ASN A 152 26.04 -3.45 8.20
CA ASN A 152 27.51 -3.53 8.14
C ASN A 152 28.03 -4.96 7.91
N LYS A 153 27.19 -5.98 7.99
CA LYS A 153 27.56 -7.40 7.89
C LYS A 153 26.95 -8.15 6.70
N SER A 154 25.91 -7.58 6.05
CA SER A 154 25.22 -8.28 4.96
C SER A 154 24.51 -7.30 4.02
N ASN A 155 24.48 -7.65 2.72
CA ASN A 155 23.68 -6.95 1.69
C ASN A 155 22.17 -7.22 1.85
N LYS A 156 21.61 -7.13 3.05
CA LYS A 156 20.19 -7.38 3.29
C LYS A 156 19.34 -6.28 2.68
N ILE A 157 18.31 -6.69 1.94
CA ILE A 157 17.33 -5.82 1.28
C ILE A 157 16.05 -5.84 2.11
N ILE A 158 15.45 -4.67 2.33
CA ILE A 158 14.11 -4.57 2.92
C ILE A 158 13.09 -4.88 1.83
N GLU A 159 12.33 -5.95 2.03
CA GLU A 159 11.32 -6.43 1.09
C GLU A 159 9.96 -5.87 1.46
N ILE A 160 9.30 -5.19 0.52
CA ILE A 160 8.03 -4.52 0.75
C ILE A 160 7.02 -4.98 -0.30
N LEU A 161 5.80 -5.31 0.13
CA LEU A 161 4.67 -5.66 -0.73
C LEU A 161 3.54 -4.63 -0.56
N SER A 162 3.03 -4.10 -1.65
CA SER A 162 1.77 -3.36 -1.71
C SER A 162 0.76 -4.19 -2.50
N ALA A 163 -0.31 -4.65 -1.84
CA ALA A 163 -1.23 -5.63 -2.41
C ALA A 163 -2.61 -5.60 -1.73
N PRO A 164 -3.67 -5.22 -2.46
CA PRO A 164 -3.71 -4.83 -3.88
C PRO A 164 -3.18 -3.42 -4.10
N CYS A 165 -2.50 -3.21 -5.23
CA CYS A 165 -1.90 -1.90 -5.55
C CYS A 165 -2.78 -1.00 -6.42
N ALA A 166 -3.88 -1.52 -6.96
CA ALA A 166 -4.75 -0.84 -7.92
C ALA A 166 -3.95 -0.16 -9.04
N THR A 167 -4.16 1.13 -9.27
CA THR A 167 -3.49 1.91 -10.31
C THR A 167 -2.13 2.50 -9.89
N GLY A 168 -1.55 2.02 -8.78
CA GLY A 168 -0.16 2.26 -8.40
C GLY A 168 0.10 3.46 -7.49
N GLU A 169 -0.92 4.23 -7.11
CA GLU A 169 -0.73 5.43 -6.27
C GLU A 169 -0.15 5.10 -4.89
N GLU A 170 -0.53 3.96 -4.28
CA GLU A 170 -0.02 3.54 -2.98
C GLU A 170 1.47 3.14 -3.04
N PRO A 171 1.92 2.19 -3.88
CA PRO A 171 3.33 1.81 -3.94
C PRO A 171 4.22 2.96 -4.41
N TYR A 172 3.74 3.84 -5.28
CA TYR A 172 4.50 5.04 -5.66
C TYR A 172 4.57 6.08 -4.54
N THR A 173 3.52 6.24 -3.73
CA THR A 173 3.59 7.07 -2.51
C THR A 173 4.70 6.55 -1.59
N LEU A 174 4.75 5.25 -1.37
CA LEU A 174 5.79 4.62 -0.57
C LEU A 174 7.19 4.83 -1.19
N ALA A 175 7.32 4.64 -2.51
CA ALA A 175 8.58 4.86 -3.23
C ALA A 175 9.08 6.31 -3.09
N MET A 176 8.19 7.30 -3.18
CA MET A 176 8.53 8.71 -2.98
C MET A 176 8.97 9.00 -1.54
N VAL A 177 8.31 8.43 -0.54
CA VAL A 177 8.68 8.58 0.87
C VAL A 177 10.06 7.97 1.13
N LEU A 178 10.30 6.76 0.64
CA LEU A 178 11.59 6.08 0.81
C LEU A 178 12.73 6.76 0.03
N ASP A 179 12.47 7.23 -1.21
CA ASP A 179 13.46 8.02 -1.98
C ASP A 179 13.82 9.33 -1.27
N PHE A 180 12.83 9.98 -0.65
CA PHE A 180 13.08 11.17 0.16
C PHE A 180 13.99 10.85 1.36
N LEU A 181 13.75 9.75 2.07
CA LEU A 181 14.58 9.31 3.19
C LEU A 181 16.00 8.95 2.71
N GLU A 182 16.11 8.17 1.64
CA GLU A 182 17.38 7.74 1.03
C GLU A 182 18.28 8.93 0.66
N GLN A 183 17.70 10.02 0.13
CA GLN A 183 18.46 11.23 -0.22
C GLN A 183 18.94 12.04 0.98
N ASN A 184 18.32 11.89 2.15
CA ASN A 184 18.58 12.71 3.32
C ASN A 184 19.29 11.96 4.45
N ILE A 185 19.38 10.62 4.35
CA ILE A 185 19.95 9.77 5.39
C ILE A 185 21.17 9.03 4.82
N PRO A 186 22.38 9.25 5.35
CA PRO A 186 23.58 8.50 4.98
C PRO A 186 23.39 7.00 5.24
N ASN A 187 23.92 6.16 4.36
CA ASN A 187 23.85 4.70 4.46
C ASN A 187 22.42 4.15 4.59
N PHE A 188 21.46 4.79 3.92
CA PHE A 188 20.08 4.31 3.88
C PHE A 188 20.04 2.86 3.35
N PRO A 189 19.27 1.95 3.98
CA PRO A 189 19.24 0.55 3.59
C PRO A 189 18.65 0.37 2.18
N LYS A 190 19.14 -0.63 1.46
CA LYS A 190 18.54 -1.05 0.20
C LYS A 190 17.13 -1.60 0.45
N TYR A 191 16.22 -1.31 -0.47
CA TYR A 191 14.84 -1.79 -0.42
C TYR A 191 14.34 -2.18 -1.80
N ARG A 192 13.33 -3.02 -1.84
CA ARG A 192 12.59 -3.40 -3.03
C ARG A 192 11.09 -3.30 -2.75
N ILE A 193 10.35 -2.71 -3.66
CA ILE A 193 8.89 -2.60 -3.58
C ILE A 193 8.30 -3.47 -4.68
N ILE A 194 7.51 -4.46 -4.29
CA ILE A 194 6.69 -5.26 -5.19
C ILE A 194 5.25 -4.82 -5.01
N ALA A 195 4.57 -4.55 -6.12
CA ALA A 195 3.20 -4.11 -6.14
C ALA A 195 2.36 -5.09 -6.97
N THR A 196 1.30 -5.66 -6.39
CA THR A 196 0.49 -6.66 -7.07
C THR A 196 -0.98 -6.28 -7.10
N ASP A 197 -1.64 -6.64 -8.21
CA ASP A 197 -3.10 -6.56 -8.34
C ASP A 197 -3.58 -7.68 -9.25
N ILE A 198 -4.85 -8.07 -9.11
CA ILE A 198 -5.51 -9.03 -10.01
C ILE A 198 -5.91 -8.38 -11.35
N ASP A 199 -6.07 -7.06 -11.35
CA ASP A 199 -6.53 -6.27 -12.48
C ASP A 199 -5.36 -5.88 -13.40
N GLN A 200 -5.33 -6.46 -14.59
CA GLN A 200 -4.30 -6.17 -15.59
C GLN A 200 -4.34 -4.72 -16.09
N GLU A 201 -5.52 -4.12 -16.24
CA GLU A 201 -5.63 -2.73 -16.69
C GLU A 201 -5.10 -1.76 -15.62
N ALA A 202 -5.40 -2.05 -14.34
CA ALA A 202 -4.84 -1.28 -13.23
C ALA A 202 -3.31 -1.38 -13.21
N ILE A 203 -2.74 -2.57 -13.37
CA ILE A 203 -1.29 -2.79 -13.48
C ILE A 203 -0.70 -2.02 -14.68
N ASN A 204 -1.32 -2.10 -15.85
CA ASN A 204 -0.86 -1.38 -17.04
C ASN A 204 -0.87 0.15 -16.83
N LYS A 205 -1.92 0.67 -16.18
CA LYS A 205 -2.01 2.08 -15.81
C LYS A 205 -0.92 2.46 -14.80
N ALA A 206 -0.67 1.62 -13.80
CA ALA A 206 0.40 1.82 -12.83
C ALA A 206 1.78 1.88 -13.52
N ILE A 207 2.09 0.94 -14.41
CA ILE A 207 3.35 0.92 -15.19
C ILE A 207 3.47 2.17 -16.06
N THR A 208 2.38 2.61 -16.70
CA THR A 208 2.37 3.84 -17.51
C THR A 208 2.73 5.05 -16.64
N GLY A 209 2.25 5.12 -15.40
CA GLY A 209 2.58 6.16 -14.44
C GLY A 209 2.02 7.53 -14.82
N VAL A 210 0.87 7.58 -15.50
CA VAL A 210 0.18 8.81 -15.93
C VAL A 210 -1.13 8.95 -15.16
N TYR A 211 -1.30 10.07 -14.47
CA TYR A 211 -2.42 10.30 -13.55
C TYR A 211 -3.16 11.59 -13.84
N GLU A 212 -4.41 11.65 -13.39
CA GLU A 212 -5.29 12.82 -13.49
C GLU A 212 -5.26 13.63 -12.21
N GLU A 213 -5.82 14.84 -12.25
CA GLU A 213 -5.90 15.75 -11.10
C GLU A 213 -6.56 15.08 -9.87
N MET A 214 -7.55 14.20 -10.09
CA MET A 214 -8.26 13.49 -9.02
C MET A 214 -7.31 12.61 -8.17
N SER A 215 -6.31 11.98 -8.79
CA SER A 215 -5.31 11.19 -8.07
C SER A 215 -4.35 12.07 -7.24
N MET A 216 -4.27 13.36 -7.53
CA MET A 216 -3.31 14.30 -6.93
C MET A 216 -3.84 15.07 -5.72
N LYS A 217 -5.12 14.88 -5.35
CA LYS A 217 -5.85 15.72 -4.39
C LYS A 217 -5.24 15.82 -2.98
N GLU A 218 -4.55 14.78 -2.51
CA GLU A 218 -3.96 14.75 -1.16
C GLU A 218 -2.43 14.77 -1.17
N ILE A 219 -1.80 14.86 -2.37
CA ILE A 219 -0.34 14.89 -2.46
C ILE A 219 0.21 16.23 -1.96
N PRO A 220 1.16 16.24 -1.01
CA PRO A 220 1.82 17.47 -0.61
C PRO A 220 2.57 18.08 -1.80
N GLU A 221 2.49 19.41 -1.95
CA GLU A 221 3.04 20.15 -3.10
C GLU A 221 4.53 19.87 -3.32
N PHE A 222 5.30 19.68 -2.25
CA PHE A 222 6.70 19.27 -2.32
C PHE A 222 6.89 17.96 -3.12
N TYR A 223 6.10 16.92 -2.84
CA TYR A 223 6.18 15.63 -3.52
C TYR A 223 5.69 15.75 -4.96
N LYS A 224 4.62 16.51 -5.18
CA LYS A 224 4.06 16.78 -6.51
C LYS A 224 5.12 17.39 -7.43
N ASN A 225 5.78 18.47 -7.00
CA ASN A 225 6.79 19.18 -7.79
C ASN A 225 8.09 18.36 -7.98
N LYS A 226 8.46 17.56 -6.98
CA LYS A 226 9.71 16.80 -7.02
C LYS A 226 9.60 15.56 -7.89
N TYR A 227 8.47 14.86 -7.89
CA TYR A 227 8.36 13.52 -8.45
C TYR A 227 7.46 13.39 -9.67
N PHE A 228 6.77 14.47 -10.05
CA PHE A 228 5.92 14.47 -11.24
C PHE A 228 6.36 15.50 -12.26
N ILE A 229 5.98 15.24 -13.51
CA ILE A 229 6.01 16.19 -14.62
C ILE A 229 4.56 16.49 -14.96
N LYS A 230 4.14 17.74 -14.78
CA LYS A 230 2.82 18.21 -15.22
C LYS A 230 2.83 18.38 -16.73
N LYS A 231 1.84 17.79 -17.41
CA LYS A 231 1.55 17.98 -18.84
C LYS A 231 0.14 18.53 -18.99
N GLU A 232 0.01 19.63 -19.68
CA GLU A 232 -1.29 20.20 -20.03
C GLU A 232 -1.79 19.56 -21.32
N THR A 233 -3.03 19.11 -21.33
CA THR A 233 -3.68 18.50 -22.50
C THR A 233 -5.04 19.15 -22.72
N CYS A 234 -5.63 19.00 -23.89
CA CYS A 234 -7.00 19.45 -24.18
C CYS A 234 -8.08 18.83 -23.27
N PHE A 235 -7.76 17.71 -22.63
CA PHE A 235 -8.63 17.01 -21.69
C PHE A 235 -8.30 17.29 -20.20
N GLY A 236 -7.49 18.33 -19.90
CA GLY A 236 -7.04 18.69 -18.56
C GLY A 236 -5.60 18.28 -18.27
N ASN A 237 -5.18 18.56 -17.04
CA ASN A 237 -3.82 18.25 -16.60
C ASN A 237 -3.59 16.75 -16.46
N ARG A 238 -2.41 16.31 -16.88
CA ARG A 238 -1.86 14.98 -16.63
C ARG A 238 -0.57 15.09 -15.84
N TYR A 239 -0.37 14.18 -14.92
CA TYR A 239 0.82 14.11 -14.06
C TYR A 239 1.55 12.80 -14.35
N VAL A 240 2.76 12.91 -14.87
CA VAL A 240 3.60 11.77 -15.22
C VAL A 240 4.62 11.58 -14.12
N ILE A 241 4.64 10.41 -13.50
CA ILE A 241 5.66 10.04 -12.53
C ILE A 241 7.03 10.01 -13.22
N ARG A 242 8.06 10.56 -12.55
CA ARG A 242 9.44 10.52 -13.07
C ARG A 242 9.98 9.08 -13.04
N GLU A 243 10.72 8.70 -14.08
CA GLU A 243 11.30 7.35 -14.24
C GLU A 243 12.05 6.89 -13.00
N LYS A 244 12.81 7.77 -12.36
CA LYS A 244 13.50 7.47 -11.11
C LYS A 244 12.63 6.82 -10.02
N ILE A 245 11.34 7.17 -9.96
CA ILE A 245 10.39 6.58 -9.01
C ILE A 245 9.72 5.34 -9.59
N LYS A 246 9.48 5.31 -10.89
CA LYS A 246 8.94 4.14 -11.58
C LYS A 246 9.87 2.94 -11.42
N ASP A 247 11.16 3.12 -11.58
CA ASP A 247 12.19 2.07 -11.45
C ASP A 247 12.30 1.46 -10.05
N LYS A 248 11.70 2.10 -9.04
CA LYS A 248 11.71 1.61 -7.66
C LYS A 248 10.59 0.62 -7.34
N VAL A 249 9.64 0.42 -8.26
CA VAL A 249 8.45 -0.43 -8.04
C VAL A 249 8.33 -1.47 -9.14
N GLU A 250 8.33 -2.73 -8.74
CA GLU A 250 8.05 -3.86 -9.64
C GLU A 250 6.55 -4.18 -9.59
N PHE A 251 5.84 -4.04 -10.70
CA PHE A 251 4.42 -4.34 -10.82
C PHE A 251 4.19 -5.75 -11.38
N ILE A 252 3.31 -6.52 -10.73
CA ILE A 252 3.03 -7.91 -11.09
C ILE A 252 1.52 -8.14 -11.03
N LYS A 253 0.96 -8.73 -12.09
CA LYS A 253 -0.41 -9.25 -12.02
C LYS A 253 -0.45 -10.52 -11.18
N GLU A 254 -1.22 -10.51 -10.08
CA GLU A 254 -1.32 -11.66 -9.19
C GLU A 254 -2.65 -11.70 -8.44
N ASP A 255 -3.23 -12.89 -8.31
CA ASP A 255 -4.38 -13.14 -7.46
C ASP A 255 -3.92 -13.59 -6.06
N LEU A 256 -3.93 -12.66 -5.13
CA LEU A 256 -3.51 -12.90 -3.75
C LEU A 256 -4.31 -14.00 -3.05
N THR A 257 -5.56 -14.27 -3.48
CA THR A 257 -6.42 -15.30 -2.87
C THR A 257 -5.96 -16.71 -3.20
N LYS A 258 -5.13 -16.89 -4.22
CA LYS A 258 -4.56 -18.19 -4.63
C LYS A 258 -3.30 -18.56 -3.86
N GLY A 259 -2.79 -17.67 -3.01
CA GLY A 259 -1.60 -17.94 -2.20
C GLY A 259 -0.28 -18.05 -2.97
N HIS A 260 -0.28 -17.76 -4.28
CA HIS A 260 0.88 -17.85 -5.17
C HIS A 260 1.77 -16.60 -5.15
N ILE A 261 1.67 -15.77 -4.09
CA ILE A 261 2.63 -14.68 -3.90
C ILE A 261 4.05 -15.27 -4.00
N LYS A 262 4.94 -14.61 -4.75
CA LYS A 262 6.35 -15.03 -4.93
C LYS A 262 6.95 -15.63 -3.66
N PRO A 263 7.83 -16.62 -3.73
CA PRO A 263 8.19 -17.49 -2.58
C PRO A 263 8.92 -16.80 -1.44
N TRP A 264 9.33 -15.56 -1.60
CA TRP A 264 10.01 -14.82 -0.54
C TRP A 264 9.06 -14.22 0.48
N LYS A 265 9.61 -13.87 1.63
CA LYS A 265 8.90 -13.19 2.70
C LYS A 265 9.21 -11.70 2.70
N TYR A 266 8.25 -10.91 3.16
CA TYR A 266 8.33 -9.46 3.21
C TYR A 266 8.55 -8.95 4.63
N ASP A 267 9.23 -7.83 4.75
CA ASP A 267 9.37 -7.11 6.02
C ASP A 267 8.19 -6.18 6.28
N ILE A 268 7.56 -5.74 5.21
CA ILE A 268 6.39 -4.86 5.25
C ILE A 268 5.39 -5.34 4.21
N ILE A 269 4.13 -5.46 4.61
CA ILE A 269 3.02 -5.71 3.70
C ILE A 269 1.98 -4.61 3.92
N LEU A 270 1.71 -3.82 2.88
CA LEU A 270 0.54 -2.95 2.82
C LEU A 270 -0.57 -3.75 2.16
N CYS A 271 -1.64 -4.04 2.93
CA CYS A 271 -2.82 -4.72 2.43
C CYS A 271 -4.06 -3.90 2.80
N ARG A 272 -4.31 -2.85 2.03
CA ARG A 272 -5.29 -1.84 2.39
C ARG A 272 -6.53 -1.89 1.50
N TYR A 273 -7.70 -1.82 2.15
CA TYR A 273 -9.00 -1.75 1.49
C TYR A 273 -9.35 -2.97 0.61
N LEU A 274 -8.90 -4.16 1.01
CA LEU A 274 -9.25 -5.44 0.38
C LEU A 274 -10.18 -6.28 1.26
N LEU A 275 -9.87 -6.36 2.57
CA LEU A 275 -10.57 -7.26 3.50
C LEU A 275 -12.04 -6.89 3.70
N ILE A 276 -12.41 -5.64 3.45
CA ILE A 276 -13.81 -5.17 3.52
C ILE A 276 -14.74 -5.87 2.52
N TYR A 277 -14.19 -6.40 1.44
CA TYR A 277 -14.94 -7.11 0.41
C TYR A 277 -15.07 -8.60 0.67
N PHE A 278 -14.25 -9.16 1.57
CA PHE A 278 -14.25 -10.59 1.86
C PHE A 278 -15.32 -10.96 2.88
N ASN A 279 -15.88 -12.16 2.74
CA ASN A 279 -16.67 -12.76 3.81
C ASN A 279 -15.75 -13.19 4.97
N GLN A 280 -16.32 -13.40 6.16
CA GLN A 280 -15.55 -13.64 7.38
C GLN A 280 -14.61 -14.86 7.25
N ILE A 281 -15.12 -15.97 6.74
CA ILE A 281 -14.34 -17.23 6.63
C ILE A 281 -13.12 -17.05 5.72
N ASN A 282 -13.31 -16.39 4.59
CA ASN A 282 -12.25 -16.19 3.60
C ASN A 282 -11.29 -15.06 3.98
N ARG A 283 -11.75 -14.11 4.77
CA ARG A 283 -10.89 -13.11 5.40
C ARG A 283 -9.86 -13.80 6.30
N ASP A 284 -10.27 -14.73 7.15
CA ASP A 284 -9.38 -15.46 8.05
C ASP A 284 -8.39 -16.35 7.28
N LYS A 285 -8.85 -17.00 6.20
CA LYS A 285 -7.97 -17.75 5.28
C LYS A 285 -6.92 -16.86 4.61
N PHE A 286 -7.35 -15.69 4.13
CA PHE A 286 -6.46 -14.72 3.47
C PHE A 286 -5.43 -14.17 4.46
N LEU A 287 -5.83 -13.86 5.68
CA LEU A 287 -4.90 -13.40 6.71
C LEU A 287 -3.81 -14.42 6.99
N LYS A 288 -4.12 -15.73 7.01
CA LYS A 288 -3.10 -16.78 7.13
C LYS A 288 -2.12 -16.80 5.96
N ILE A 289 -2.57 -16.48 4.73
CA ILE A 289 -1.67 -16.33 3.58
C ILE A 289 -0.71 -15.16 3.83
N ILE A 290 -1.23 -14.00 4.26
CA ILE A 290 -0.43 -12.82 4.56
C ILE A 290 0.56 -13.07 5.72
N GLU A 291 0.11 -13.70 6.80
CA GLU A 291 0.97 -14.10 7.92
C GLU A 291 2.16 -14.94 7.46
N ASN A 292 1.93 -15.92 6.59
CA ASN A 292 2.99 -16.78 6.07
C ASN A 292 3.97 -16.04 5.16
N LYS A 293 3.54 -14.94 4.53
CA LYS A 293 4.38 -14.10 3.66
C LYS A 293 5.11 -12.98 4.39
N LEU A 294 4.75 -12.72 5.63
CA LEU A 294 5.42 -11.71 6.44
C LEU A 294 6.59 -12.34 7.21
N ASN A 295 7.72 -11.66 7.30
CA ASN A 295 8.83 -12.05 8.18
C ASN A 295 8.40 -11.96 9.65
N ILE A 296 8.98 -12.76 10.53
CA ILE A 296 8.85 -12.54 11.98
C ILE A 296 9.38 -11.14 12.30
N GLY A 297 8.58 -10.34 13.00
CA GLY A 297 8.84 -8.92 13.22
C GLY A 297 8.51 -8.05 12.00
N GLY A 298 7.91 -8.58 10.95
CA GLY A 298 7.41 -7.80 9.81
C GLY A 298 6.15 -7.03 10.15
N LEU A 299 5.89 -5.96 9.42
CA LEU A 299 4.74 -5.07 9.59
C LEU A 299 3.64 -5.39 8.58
N LEU A 300 2.41 -5.56 9.07
CA LEU A 300 1.20 -5.56 8.25
C LEU A 300 0.47 -4.24 8.47
N ILE A 301 0.19 -3.52 7.39
CA ILE A 301 -0.54 -2.26 7.40
C ILE A 301 -1.86 -2.47 6.67
N LEU A 302 -2.97 -2.26 7.38
CA LEU A 302 -4.34 -2.37 6.84
C LEU A 302 -4.95 -0.99 6.55
N GLY A 303 -6.07 -0.96 5.82
CA GLY A 303 -6.85 0.26 5.63
C GLY A 303 -7.57 0.69 6.90
N LYS A 304 -7.86 1.97 7.04
CA LYS A 304 -8.50 2.57 8.25
C LYS A 304 -9.86 1.98 8.64
N THR A 305 -10.54 1.29 7.72
CA THR A 305 -11.82 0.62 7.97
C THR A 305 -11.68 -0.89 8.17
N GLU A 306 -10.45 -1.38 8.25
CA GLU A 306 -10.12 -2.80 8.32
C GLU A 306 -9.45 -3.13 9.65
N THR A 307 -10.15 -3.89 10.49
CA THR A 307 -9.67 -4.28 11.82
C THR A 307 -9.64 -5.80 11.92
N LEU A 308 -8.65 -6.36 12.59
CA LEU A 308 -8.64 -7.77 12.94
C LEU A 308 -9.56 -7.97 14.16
N PHE A 309 -10.79 -8.48 13.93
CA PHE A 309 -11.82 -8.60 14.98
C PHE A 309 -11.53 -9.66 16.05
N ASN A 310 -10.77 -10.69 15.72
CA ASN A 310 -10.36 -11.72 16.65
C ASN A 310 -8.94 -11.46 17.14
N LYS A 311 -8.65 -11.79 18.40
CA LYS A 311 -7.27 -11.80 18.90
C LYS A 311 -6.47 -12.77 18.02
N ASN A 312 -5.74 -12.20 17.05
CA ASN A 312 -4.85 -12.99 16.22
C ASN A 312 -3.58 -13.28 17.05
N PRO A 313 -3.22 -14.55 17.29
CA PRO A 313 -2.07 -14.89 18.11
C PRO A 313 -0.73 -14.49 17.44
N VAL A 314 -0.73 -14.37 16.11
CA VAL A 314 0.46 -14.10 15.30
C VAL A 314 0.66 -12.60 15.03
N LEU A 315 -0.44 -11.87 14.79
CA LEU A 315 -0.43 -10.45 14.45
C LEU A 315 -0.85 -9.60 15.66
N ARG A 316 0.12 -8.91 16.25
CA ARG A 316 -0.12 -7.99 17.38
C ARG A 316 -0.28 -6.56 16.87
N LEU A 317 -1.34 -5.89 17.29
CA LEU A 317 -1.58 -4.47 17.01
C LEU A 317 -0.53 -3.60 17.72
N ILE A 318 0.12 -2.69 16.99
CA ILE A 318 1.11 -1.74 17.51
C ILE A 318 0.70 -0.29 17.30
N ASP A 319 -0.16 0.01 16.33
CA ASP A 319 -0.79 1.33 16.15
C ASP A 319 -2.26 1.12 15.77
N GLU A 320 -3.14 1.45 16.72
CA GLU A 320 -4.59 1.31 16.56
C GLU A 320 -5.15 2.33 15.56
N LYS A 321 -4.64 3.56 15.59
CA LYS A 321 -5.12 4.65 14.72
C LYS A 321 -4.87 4.36 13.24
N ASN A 322 -3.72 3.75 12.94
CA ASN A 322 -3.27 3.49 11.58
C ASN A 322 -3.34 2.01 11.20
N HIS A 323 -3.92 1.15 12.06
CA HIS A 323 -4.10 -0.28 11.85
C HIS A 323 -2.81 -1.00 11.44
N ILE A 324 -1.72 -0.72 12.18
CA ILE A 324 -0.42 -1.33 11.98
C ILE A 324 -0.25 -2.49 12.96
N TYR A 325 0.08 -3.65 12.43
CA TYR A 325 0.31 -4.88 13.16
C TYR A 325 1.73 -5.37 12.96
N ILE A 326 2.28 -6.07 13.94
CA ILE A 326 3.56 -6.76 13.86
C ILE A 326 3.35 -8.27 13.94
N ARG A 327 4.07 -9.04 13.13
CA ARG A 327 4.13 -10.50 13.27
C ARG A 327 5.03 -10.89 14.44
N SER A 328 4.46 -11.55 15.47
CA SER A 328 5.16 -11.90 16.71
C SER A 328 6.01 -13.18 16.58
N HIS A 329 5.51 -14.19 15.87
CA HIS A 329 6.15 -15.51 15.65
C HIS A 329 5.61 -16.20 14.38
#